data_c07d75f8c5690f776a76d8142fd9f9d7
#
_entry.id   c07d75f8c5690f776a76d8142fd9f9d7
#
_cell.length_a   1.000
_cell.length_b   1.000
_cell.length_c   1.000
_cell.angle_alpha   90.00
_cell.angle_beta   90.00
_cell.angle_gamma   90.00
#
_symmetry.space_group_name_H-M   'P 1'
#
loop_
_entity.id
_entity.type
_entity.pdbx_description
1 polymer ?
#
loop_
_entity_poly.entity_id
_entity_poly.type
_entity_poly.pdbx_seq_one_letter_code
_entity_poly.pdbx_strand_id
1 'polypeptide(L)'
;MSSIYYDFSKQVVLKATEDMPRHSEASVLELEDGSLLMAWQCHIKSEYGAHDKAPSTVSLANSRDFGKTWENQRIAAKMIEGCVNVYSPTLFRNADGSISLYFKRYMQLDVGKPILNNYYKITSYDEGNTWSKEETIWENRTSGTHNHSIKRLRDGAILIPTTFSKVGHALPNERFYVSVLRSEDDGKSFTSSNEITVPMRGLMEPCIAERADGSLNMVMRTQLGSVFYSKSFDGGKTWTKPQTTGLQAPESCPCIVSIPDSDAQLVIWNNAEYDMFWSSHYGKRTPLTMAISRDGLKTFTDFFDIETDPGYAFTNPSVTVTKNGLFIVNYWSSKYNEQGFFGGTAIDLNIATFRIKN
;
A
#
# COMPACT_ATOMS: atom_id res chain seq x y z
N MET A 1 -2.77 24.80 19.80
CA MET A 1 -2.83 23.47 20.47
C MET A 1 -1.53 22.77 20.12
N SER A 2 -0.81 22.17 21.08
CA SER A 2 0.39 21.39 20.76
C SER A 2 -0.05 20.14 19.98
N SER A 3 0.56 19.89 18.82
CA SER A 3 0.34 18.67 18.05
C SER A 3 0.61 17.45 18.93
N ILE A 4 -0.24 16.42 18.81
CA ILE A 4 0.04 15.12 19.45
C ILE A 4 1.15 14.36 18.72
N TYR A 5 1.48 14.75 17.49
CA TYR A 5 2.57 14.22 16.72
C TYR A 5 3.87 14.94 17.08
N TYR A 6 4.90 14.20 17.41
CA TYR A 6 6.21 14.72 17.76
C TYR A 6 7.34 13.93 17.08
N ASP A 7 8.56 14.46 17.12
CA ASP A 7 9.74 13.90 16.42
C ASP A 7 9.46 13.70 14.92
N PHE A 8 8.68 14.61 14.32
CA PHE A 8 8.34 14.54 12.91
C PHE A 8 9.57 14.85 12.04
N SER A 9 9.83 13.96 11.08
CA SER A 9 10.85 14.13 10.05
C SER A 9 10.33 13.55 8.74
N LYS A 10 10.74 14.14 7.61
CA LYS A 10 10.46 13.61 6.27
C LYS A 10 11.61 13.86 5.32
N GLN A 11 11.79 12.95 4.36
CA GLN A 11 12.84 13.06 3.36
C GLN A 11 12.58 12.18 2.14
N VAL A 12 13.21 12.52 1.02
CA VAL A 12 13.38 11.64 -0.13
C VAL A 12 14.48 10.63 0.19
N VAL A 13 14.17 9.34 0.21
CA VAL A 13 15.13 8.27 0.52
C VAL A 13 15.70 7.61 -0.73
N LEU A 14 14.93 7.57 -1.82
CA LEU A 14 15.40 7.10 -3.13
C LEU A 14 14.93 8.08 -4.20
N LYS A 15 15.90 8.74 -4.82
CA LYS A 15 15.64 9.70 -5.87
C LYS A 15 15.67 9.02 -7.24
N ALA A 16 14.68 9.32 -8.06
CA ALA A 16 14.63 8.85 -9.44
C ALA A 16 15.85 9.36 -10.25
N THR A 17 16.33 8.50 -11.12
CA THR A 17 17.41 8.79 -12.07
C THR A 17 16.96 8.43 -13.48
N GLU A 18 17.77 8.78 -14.49
CA GLU A 18 17.47 8.38 -15.87
C GLU A 18 17.40 6.86 -16.04
N ASP A 19 18.29 6.11 -15.36
CA ASP A 19 18.34 4.65 -15.44
C ASP A 19 17.29 3.96 -14.54
N MET A 20 16.86 4.64 -13.48
CA MET A 20 15.84 4.18 -12.52
C MET A 20 14.79 5.28 -12.35
N PRO A 21 13.86 5.42 -13.30
CA PRO A 21 12.94 6.57 -13.34
C PRO A 21 11.85 6.54 -12.26
N ARG A 22 11.66 5.41 -11.57
CA ARG A 22 10.64 5.28 -10.51
C ARG A 22 11.10 4.38 -9.37
N HIS A 23 10.95 4.91 -8.15
CA HIS A 23 10.99 4.17 -6.89
C HIS A 23 9.63 4.33 -6.20
N SER A 24 8.89 3.23 -6.01
CA SER A 24 7.51 3.31 -5.50
C SER A 24 7.10 2.03 -4.77
N GLU A 25 5.88 2.01 -4.23
CA GLU A 25 5.23 0.82 -3.68
C GLU A 25 6.09 0.12 -2.62
N ALA A 26 6.55 0.86 -1.60
CA ALA A 26 7.43 0.28 -0.60
C ALA A 26 6.68 -0.41 0.54
N SER A 27 7.38 -1.33 1.18
CA SER A 27 7.02 -2.02 2.41
C SER A 27 8.23 -2.02 3.33
N VAL A 28 8.05 -1.60 4.58
CA VAL A 28 9.11 -1.56 5.59
C VAL A 28 8.78 -2.55 6.71
N LEU A 29 9.80 -3.27 7.19
CA LEU A 29 9.70 -4.20 8.31
C LEU A 29 10.83 -3.94 9.30
N GLU A 30 10.51 -3.91 10.61
CA GLU A 30 11.50 -3.89 11.66
C GLU A 30 12.09 -5.29 11.86
N LEU A 31 13.43 -5.38 11.88
CA LEU A 31 14.18 -6.59 12.11
C LEU A 31 14.36 -6.86 13.61
N GLU A 32 14.87 -8.02 13.97
CA GLU A 32 15.03 -8.42 15.39
C GLU A 32 15.98 -7.52 16.15
N ASP A 33 17.03 -7.02 15.50
CA ASP A 33 18.02 -6.09 16.06
C ASP A 33 17.54 -4.63 16.14
N GLY A 34 16.30 -4.35 15.70
CA GLY A 34 15.72 -3.01 15.66
C GLY A 34 16.10 -2.20 14.41
N SER A 35 16.92 -2.74 13.52
CA SER A 35 17.15 -2.15 12.20
C SER A 35 15.92 -2.38 11.30
N LEU A 36 15.91 -1.75 10.12
CA LEU A 36 14.80 -1.82 9.19
C LEU A 36 15.21 -2.50 7.90
N LEU A 37 14.31 -3.30 7.33
CA LEU A 37 14.36 -3.82 5.97
C LEU A 37 13.27 -3.15 5.15
N MET A 38 13.61 -2.60 3.99
CA MET A 38 12.66 -2.06 3.02
C MET A 38 12.69 -2.89 1.75
N ALA A 39 11.50 -3.20 1.22
CA ALA A 39 11.30 -3.71 -0.13
C ALA A 39 10.53 -2.67 -0.92
N TRP A 40 10.93 -2.39 -2.18
CA TRP A 40 10.21 -1.45 -3.03
C TRP A 40 10.26 -1.86 -4.49
N GLN A 41 9.32 -1.34 -5.28
CA GLN A 41 9.35 -1.44 -6.72
C GLN A 41 10.32 -0.43 -7.30
N CYS A 42 11.28 -0.92 -8.09
CA CYS A 42 12.27 -0.11 -8.81
C CYS A 42 12.10 -0.31 -10.33
N HIS A 43 11.70 0.74 -11.04
CA HIS A 43 11.60 0.71 -12.48
C HIS A 43 12.97 0.87 -13.14
N ILE A 44 13.13 0.19 -14.27
CA ILE A 44 14.33 0.21 -15.09
C ILE A 44 14.04 1.08 -16.33
N LYS A 45 15.04 1.81 -16.81
CA LYS A 45 14.97 2.63 -18.01
C LYS A 45 14.35 1.87 -19.18
N SER A 46 13.32 2.46 -19.79
CA SER A 46 12.62 1.93 -20.95
C SER A 46 11.88 3.06 -21.67
N GLU A 47 11.30 2.79 -22.84
CA GLU A 47 10.43 3.71 -23.56
C GLU A 47 9.19 4.14 -22.74
N TYR A 48 8.79 3.35 -21.75
CA TYR A 48 7.64 3.64 -20.88
C TYR A 48 7.99 4.56 -19.68
N GLY A 49 9.26 4.90 -19.49
CA GLY A 49 9.71 5.78 -18.39
C GLY A 49 9.23 5.28 -17.01
N ALA A 50 8.50 6.12 -16.29
CA ALA A 50 7.96 5.78 -14.97
C ALA A 50 6.52 5.20 -15.01
N HIS A 51 5.97 4.93 -16.19
CA HIS A 51 4.61 4.39 -16.35
C HIS A 51 4.50 2.94 -15.85
N ASP A 52 3.29 2.49 -15.43
CA ASP A 52 3.03 1.14 -14.91
C ASP A 52 3.33 -0.01 -15.90
N LYS A 53 3.52 0.28 -17.18
CA LYS A 53 3.98 -0.70 -18.20
C LYS A 53 5.50 -0.83 -18.26
N ALA A 54 6.25 0.00 -17.54
CA ALA A 54 7.71 -0.08 -17.57
C ALA A 54 8.22 -1.32 -16.83
N PRO A 55 9.33 -1.93 -17.30
CA PRO A 55 9.95 -3.03 -16.59
C PRO A 55 10.43 -2.61 -15.21
N SER A 56 10.32 -3.52 -14.23
CA SER A 56 10.72 -3.25 -12.86
C SER A 56 11.27 -4.47 -12.14
N THR A 57 11.89 -4.22 -10.99
CA THR A 57 12.31 -5.23 -10.03
C THR A 57 11.71 -4.91 -8.67
N VAL A 58 11.68 -5.89 -7.78
CA VAL A 58 11.57 -5.64 -6.34
C VAL A 58 12.99 -5.62 -5.76
N SER A 59 13.35 -4.48 -5.20
CA SER A 59 14.64 -4.23 -4.58
C SER A 59 14.53 -4.16 -3.07
N LEU A 60 15.64 -4.41 -2.36
CA LEU A 60 15.76 -4.37 -0.91
C LEU A 60 16.86 -3.42 -0.49
N ALA A 61 16.67 -2.78 0.67
CA ALA A 61 17.71 -2.04 1.39
C ALA A 61 17.51 -2.14 2.91
N ASN A 62 18.57 -1.89 3.67
CA ASN A 62 18.56 -1.89 5.13
C ASN A 62 18.79 -0.47 5.67
N SER A 63 18.24 -0.18 6.84
CA SER A 63 18.50 1.05 7.59
C SER A 63 18.79 0.72 9.05
N ARG A 64 19.81 1.38 9.63
CA ARG A 64 20.21 1.25 11.04
C ARG A 64 19.95 2.52 11.85
N ASP A 65 19.38 3.53 11.23
CA ASP A 65 19.14 4.86 11.78
C ASP A 65 17.67 5.31 11.69
N PHE A 66 16.75 4.33 11.83
CA PHE A 66 15.30 4.55 11.80
C PHE A 66 14.77 5.12 10.46
N GLY A 67 15.38 4.70 9.35
CA GLY A 67 14.93 5.05 8.01
C GLY A 67 15.52 6.35 7.46
N LYS A 68 16.51 6.95 8.12
CA LYS A 68 17.20 8.16 7.63
C LYS A 68 18.14 7.85 6.47
N THR A 69 18.89 6.76 6.56
CA THR A 69 19.77 6.29 5.47
C THR A 69 19.47 4.83 5.15
N TRP A 70 19.68 4.46 3.87
CA TRP A 70 19.40 3.11 3.36
C TRP A 70 20.61 2.59 2.61
N GLU A 71 21.11 1.43 3.02
CA GLU A 71 22.31 0.77 2.52
C GLU A 71 22.03 -0.66 2.03
N ASN A 72 23.04 -1.34 1.46
CA ASN A 72 22.92 -2.72 0.97
C ASN A 72 21.80 -2.92 -0.05
N GLN A 73 21.69 -2.00 -1.03
CA GLN A 73 20.69 -2.13 -2.09
C GLN A 73 20.95 -3.40 -2.92
N ARG A 74 19.92 -4.23 -3.04
CA ARG A 74 19.98 -5.50 -3.77
C ARG A 74 18.63 -5.87 -4.37
N ILE A 75 18.64 -6.69 -5.41
CA ILE A 75 17.40 -7.16 -6.07
C ILE A 75 16.93 -8.45 -5.41
N ALA A 76 15.66 -8.50 -4.97
CA ALA A 76 15.00 -9.69 -4.43
C ALA A 76 14.20 -10.44 -5.48
N ALA A 77 13.48 -9.73 -6.36
CA ALA A 77 12.70 -10.35 -7.42
C ALA A 77 12.89 -9.62 -8.75
N LYS A 78 13.07 -10.40 -9.83
CA LYS A 78 13.26 -9.92 -11.19
C LYS A 78 12.04 -10.24 -12.05
N MET A 79 11.99 -9.61 -13.20
CA MET A 79 11.08 -10.02 -14.27
C MET A 79 11.39 -11.44 -14.75
N ILE A 80 10.35 -12.12 -15.17
CA ILE A 80 10.41 -13.41 -15.89
C ILE A 80 9.85 -13.22 -17.29
N GLU A 81 10.09 -14.17 -18.17
CA GLU A 81 9.53 -14.16 -19.52
C GLU A 81 8.00 -14.02 -19.50
N GLY A 82 7.46 -13.18 -20.36
CA GLY A 82 6.03 -12.92 -20.49
C GLY A 82 5.41 -12.01 -19.43
N CYS A 83 6.18 -11.51 -18.44
CA CYS A 83 5.63 -10.53 -17.52
C CYS A 83 5.89 -9.08 -17.98
N VAL A 84 4.97 -8.18 -17.62
CA VAL A 84 5.08 -6.73 -17.88
C VAL A 84 6.03 -6.08 -16.88
N ASN A 85 5.83 -6.38 -15.59
CA ASN A 85 6.68 -5.88 -14.49
C ASN A 85 6.50 -6.71 -13.21
N VAL A 86 7.32 -6.39 -12.19
CA VAL A 86 7.23 -6.93 -10.81
C VAL A 86 6.75 -5.84 -9.88
N TYR A 87 5.75 -6.11 -9.04
CA TYR A 87 4.92 -5.08 -8.42
C TYR A 87 4.51 -5.39 -6.98
N SER A 88 4.15 -4.35 -6.21
CA SER A 88 3.48 -4.39 -4.89
C SER A 88 4.14 -5.34 -3.88
N PRO A 89 5.40 -5.10 -3.47
CA PRO A 89 6.04 -5.90 -2.45
C PRO A 89 5.36 -5.72 -1.09
N THR A 90 5.29 -6.82 -0.32
CA THR A 90 4.94 -6.79 1.10
C THR A 90 5.90 -7.66 1.88
N LEU A 91 6.65 -7.04 2.79
CA LEU A 91 7.43 -7.73 3.81
C LEU A 91 6.51 -8.15 4.96
N PHE A 92 6.67 -9.36 5.43
CA PHE A 92 5.79 -9.94 6.43
C PHE A 92 6.55 -10.89 7.36
N ARG A 93 6.45 -10.69 8.68
CA ARG A 93 7.04 -11.58 9.70
C ARG A 93 6.13 -12.79 9.90
N ASN A 94 6.64 -14.00 9.66
CA ASN A 94 5.93 -15.24 9.90
C ASN A 94 5.90 -15.59 11.40
N ALA A 95 5.06 -16.55 11.78
CA ALA A 95 4.93 -16.99 13.17
C ALA A 95 6.21 -17.66 13.71
N ASP A 96 6.99 -18.30 12.85
CA ASP A 96 8.27 -18.93 13.18
C ASP A 96 9.46 -17.95 13.24
N GLY A 97 9.20 -16.65 13.07
CA GLY A 97 10.23 -15.60 13.06
C GLY A 97 10.86 -15.36 11.68
N SER A 98 10.65 -16.21 10.69
CA SER A 98 11.13 -15.97 9.33
C SER A 98 10.44 -14.76 8.68
N ILE A 99 11.03 -14.22 7.61
CA ILE A 99 10.46 -13.10 6.85
C ILE A 99 10.00 -13.61 5.49
N SER A 100 8.75 -13.40 5.15
CA SER A 100 8.23 -13.56 3.79
C SER A 100 8.23 -12.23 3.06
N LEU A 101 8.66 -12.25 1.80
CA LEU A 101 8.45 -11.16 0.85
C LEU A 101 7.44 -11.65 -0.19
N TYR A 102 6.26 -11.06 -0.16
CA TYR A 102 5.22 -11.28 -1.16
C TYR A 102 5.34 -10.22 -2.25
N PHE A 103 5.12 -10.61 -3.51
CA PHE A 103 5.09 -9.70 -4.65
C PHE A 103 4.27 -10.28 -5.78
N LYS A 104 3.83 -9.43 -6.69
CA LYS A 104 3.11 -9.86 -7.89
C LYS A 104 3.89 -9.55 -9.16
N ARG A 105 3.57 -10.28 -10.23
CA ARG A 105 3.94 -9.93 -11.60
C ARG A 105 2.70 -9.68 -12.42
N TYR A 106 2.63 -8.55 -13.10
CA TYR A 106 1.64 -8.36 -14.14
C TYR A 106 2.02 -9.21 -15.33
N MET A 107 1.19 -10.19 -15.66
CA MET A 107 1.34 -11.04 -16.85
C MET A 107 0.62 -10.43 -18.05
N GLN A 108 -0.38 -9.59 -17.81
CA GLN A 108 -1.10 -8.86 -18.85
C GLN A 108 -1.68 -7.56 -18.29
N LEU A 109 -1.42 -6.45 -19.00
CA LEU A 109 -1.90 -5.10 -18.66
C LEU A 109 -2.30 -4.36 -19.94
N ASP A 110 -3.11 -4.99 -20.80
CA ASP A 110 -3.58 -4.42 -22.06
C ASP A 110 -4.98 -3.85 -21.94
N VAL A 111 -5.22 -2.74 -22.63
CA VAL A 111 -6.56 -2.14 -22.72
C VAL A 111 -7.53 -3.14 -23.35
N GLY A 112 -8.71 -3.28 -22.74
CA GLY A 112 -9.76 -4.19 -23.20
C GLY A 112 -9.58 -5.66 -22.85
N LYS A 113 -8.46 -6.02 -22.21
CA LYS A 113 -8.22 -7.37 -21.68
C LYS A 113 -8.20 -7.37 -20.15
N PRO A 114 -8.51 -8.49 -19.49
CA PRO A 114 -8.36 -8.58 -18.04
C PRO A 114 -6.91 -8.30 -17.61
N ILE A 115 -6.74 -7.63 -16.47
CA ILE A 115 -5.42 -7.55 -15.82
C ILE A 115 -5.14 -8.93 -15.20
N LEU A 116 -4.08 -9.59 -15.65
CA LEU A 116 -3.68 -10.89 -15.11
C LEU A 116 -2.44 -10.74 -14.23
N ASN A 117 -2.50 -11.35 -13.06
CA ASN A 117 -1.44 -11.34 -12.07
C ASN A 117 -1.06 -12.76 -11.67
N ASN A 118 0.25 -12.96 -11.51
CA ASN A 118 0.79 -14.06 -10.71
C ASN A 118 1.30 -13.49 -9.38
N TYR A 119 1.06 -14.19 -8.29
CA TYR A 119 1.47 -13.79 -6.94
C TYR A 119 2.42 -14.81 -6.35
N TYR A 120 3.52 -14.31 -5.82
CA TYR A 120 4.63 -15.12 -5.36
C TYR A 120 5.02 -14.75 -3.93
N LYS A 121 5.72 -15.68 -3.29
CA LYS A 121 6.35 -15.51 -2.00
C LYS A 121 7.77 -16.08 -2.05
N ILE A 122 8.71 -15.38 -1.44
CA ILE A 122 10.03 -15.89 -1.06
C ILE A 122 10.20 -15.71 0.44
N THR A 123 10.95 -16.62 1.08
CA THR A 123 11.12 -16.62 2.53
C THR A 123 12.60 -16.50 2.89
N SER A 124 12.90 -15.68 3.88
CA SER A 124 14.22 -15.53 4.49
C SER A 124 14.20 -16.03 5.93
N TYR A 125 15.22 -16.78 6.31
CA TYR A 125 15.46 -17.29 7.67
C TYR A 125 16.64 -16.62 8.36
N ASP A 126 17.17 -15.55 7.77
CA ASP A 126 18.38 -14.82 8.20
C ASP A 126 18.22 -13.29 8.10
N GLU A 127 17.03 -12.80 8.51
CA GLU A 127 16.70 -11.36 8.54
C GLU A 127 16.86 -10.65 7.18
N GLY A 128 16.50 -11.35 6.08
CA GLY A 128 16.48 -10.78 4.74
C GLY A 128 17.83 -10.77 4.01
N ASN A 129 18.85 -11.48 4.53
CA ASN A 129 20.14 -11.58 3.86
C ASN A 129 20.08 -12.56 2.68
N THR A 130 19.47 -13.74 2.88
CA THR A 130 19.24 -14.73 1.81
C THR A 130 17.77 -15.09 1.70
N TRP A 131 17.35 -15.55 0.52
CA TRP A 131 15.97 -15.85 0.21
C TRP A 131 15.81 -17.22 -0.43
N SER A 132 14.71 -17.89 -0.12
CA SER A 132 14.32 -19.16 -0.72
C SER A 132 14.07 -19.03 -2.24
N LYS A 133 13.82 -20.15 -2.90
CA LYS A 133 13.18 -20.16 -4.21
C LYS A 133 11.78 -19.57 -4.11
N GLU A 134 11.29 -19.05 -5.24
CA GLU A 134 9.92 -18.53 -5.35
C GLU A 134 8.90 -19.64 -5.17
N GLU A 135 7.90 -19.35 -4.34
CA GLU A 135 6.70 -20.16 -4.17
C GLU A 135 5.54 -19.42 -4.83
N THR A 136 4.79 -20.08 -5.69
CA THR A 136 3.60 -19.52 -6.33
C THR A 136 2.40 -19.62 -5.39
N ILE A 137 1.79 -18.47 -5.07
CA ILE A 137 0.53 -18.42 -4.29
C ILE A 137 -0.66 -18.56 -5.22
N TRP A 138 -0.65 -17.88 -6.38
CA TRP A 138 -1.61 -18.07 -7.48
C TRP A 138 -1.05 -17.59 -8.80
N GLU A 139 -1.66 -18.07 -9.89
CA GLU A 139 -1.33 -17.66 -11.26
C GLU A 139 -2.56 -17.24 -12.04
N ASN A 140 -2.36 -16.36 -13.01
CA ASN A 140 -3.33 -15.92 -14.00
C ASN A 140 -4.68 -15.48 -13.41
N ARG A 141 -4.65 -14.80 -12.25
CA ARG A 141 -5.85 -14.25 -11.63
C ARG A 141 -6.02 -12.79 -11.97
N THR A 142 -7.28 -12.36 -12.04
CA THR A 142 -7.63 -10.93 -12.13
C THR A 142 -7.47 -10.19 -10.81
N SER A 143 -7.21 -10.91 -9.71
CA SER A 143 -6.99 -10.35 -8.38
C SER A 143 -5.56 -9.85 -8.22
N GLY A 144 -5.40 -8.68 -7.61
CA GLY A 144 -4.12 -8.10 -7.23
C GLY A 144 -4.14 -7.59 -5.80
N THR A 145 -2.97 -7.58 -5.18
CA THR A 145 -2.75 -6.98 -3.85
C THR A 145 -2.16 -5.59 -4.00
N HIS A 146 -2.23 -4.80 -2.95
CA HIS A 146 -1.51 -3.53 -2.82
C HIS A 146 -0.23 -3.73 -1.97
N ASN A 147 0.73 -2.81 -2.06
CA ASN A 147 1.96 -2.89 -1.26
C ASN A 147 1.65 -2.81 0.24
N HIS A 148 2.43 -3.50 1.05
CA HIS A 148 2.33 -3.51 2.52
C HIS A 148 0.92 -3.80 3.06
N SER A 149 0.10 -4.58 2.32
CA SER A 149 -1.32 -4.79 2.63
C SER A 149 -1.61 -6.04 3.46
N ILE A 150 -0.68 -6.99 3.55
CA ILE A 150 -0.87 -8.23 4.32
C ILE A 150 -0.85 -7.93 5.81
N LYS A 151 -1.79 -8.50 6.57
CA LYS A 151 -1.89 -8.32 8.02
C LYS A 151 -1.98 -9.68 8.72
N ARG A 152 -1.26 -9.80 9.85
CA ARG A 152 -1.52 -10.85 10.84
C ARG A 152 -2.44 -10.27 11.90
N LEU A 153 -3.52 -10.97 12.17
CA LEU A 153 -4.42 -10.66 13.27
C LEU A 153 -3.89 -11.21 14.60
N ARG A 154 -4.41 -10.71 15.71
CA ARG A 154 -4.04 -11.20 17.06
C ARG A 154 -4.40 -12.66 17.29
N ASP A 155 -5.39 -13.21 16.57
CA ASP A 155 -5.73 -14.64 16.59
C ASP A 155 -4.76 -15.52 15.77
N GLY A 156 -3.75 -14.88 15.12
CA GLY A 156 -2.74 -15.55 14.30
C GLY A 156 -3.11 -15.64 12.82
N ALA A 157 -4.34 -15.38 12.43
CA ALA A 157 -4.76 -15.48 11.03
C ALA A 157 -4.07 -14.43 10.16
N ILE A 158 -3.82 -14.78 8.91
CA ILE A 158 -3.24 -13.89 7.90
C ILE A 158 -4.36 -13.41 6.96
N LEU A 159 -4.44 -12.11 6.75
CA LEU A 159 -5.34 -11.48 5.79
C LEU A 159 -4.55 -10.90 4.61
N ILE A 160 -4.97 -11.24 3.39
CA ILE A 160 -4.48 -10.67 2.14
C ILE A 160 -5.66 -9.96 1.45
N PRO A 161 -5.79 -8.63 1.60
CA PRO A 161 -6.83 -7.90 0.90
C PRO A 161 -6.51 -7.82 -0.60
N THR A 162 -7.51 -8.03 -1.44
CA THR A 162 -7.36 -8.10 -2.89
C THR A 162 -8.33 -7.18 -3.61
N THR A 163 -7.89 -6.67 -4.75
CA THR A 163 -8.73 -5.93 -5.72
C THR A 163 -8.78 -6.70 -7.03
N PHE A 164 -9.94 -6.82 -7.65
CA PHE A 164 -10.09 -7.50 -8.94
C PHE A 164 -11.22 -6.91 -9.78
N SER A 165 -11.15 -7.10 -11.10
CA SER A 165 -12.20 -6.73 -12.05
C SER A 165 -12.76 -7.98 -12.72
N LYS A 166 -14.06 -7.98 -13.01
CA LYS A 166 -14.75 -9.09 -13.71
C LYS A 166 -14.79 -8.88 -15.23
N VAL A 167 -14.33 -7.74 -15.70
CA VAL A 167 -14.31 -7.35 -17.12
C VAL A 167 -12.91 -6.87 -17.52
N GLY A 168 -12.72 -6.56 -18.80
CA GLY A 168 -11.43 -6.07 -19.30
C GLY A 168 -11.02 -4.72 -18.69
N HIS A 169 -9.71 -4.49 -18.61
CA HIS A 169 -9.10 -3.28 -18.10
C HIS A 169 -9.37 -2.06 -18.99
N ALA A 170 -9.58 -0.90 -18.35
CA ALA A 170 -9.85 0.39 -18.99
C ALA A 170 -11.09 0.43 -19.89
N LEU A 171 -12.05 -0.46 -19.68
CA LEU A 171 -13.35 -0.40 -20.34
C LEU A 171 -14.31 0.56 -19.62
N PRO A 172 -15.27 1.19 -20.31
CA PRO A 172 -16.21 2.12 -19.67
C PRO A 172 -17.05 1.51 -18.54
N ASN A 173 -17.26 0.20 -18.55
CA ASN A 173 -17.99 -0.57 -17.54
C ASN A 173 -17.06 -1.32 -16.58
N GLU A 174 -15.76 -1.06 -16.59
CA GLU A 174 -14.82 -1.63 -15.63
C GLU A 174 -15.26 -1.27 -14.20
N ARG A 175 -15.40 -2.30 -13.38
CA ARG A 175 -15.71 -2.14 -11.96
C ARG A 175 -14.84 -3.04 -11.14
N PHE A 176 -14.22 -2.45 -10.13
CA PHE A 176 -13.39 -3.17 -9.18
C PHE A 176 -14.20 -3.64 -7.97
N TYR A 177 -13.86 -4.83 -7.54
CA TYR A 177 -14.38 -5.50 -6.35
C TYR A 177 -13.23 -5.73 -5.39
N VAL A 178 -13.56 -5.75 -4.12
CA VAL A 178 -12.63 -6.12 -3.05
C VAL A 178 -13.11 -7.40 -2.39
N SER A 179 -12.20 -8.31 -2.14
CA SER A 179 -12.36 -9.45 -1.24
C SER A 179 -11.09 -9.62 -0.43
N VAL A 180 -11.16 -10.40 0.64
CA VAL A 180 -10.03 -10.66 1.52
C VAL A 180 -9.78 -12.17 1.57
N LEU A 181 -8.56 -12.58 1.28
CA LEU A 181 -8.12 -13.94 1.49
C LEU A 181 -7.69 -14.10 2.95
N ARG A 182 -8.20 -15.11 3.63
CA ARG A 182 -7.88 -15.44 5.02
C ARG A 182 -7.21 -16.80 5.10
N SER A 183 -6.10 -16.87 5.81
CA SER A 183 -5.41 -18.11 6.16
C SER A 183 -5.41 -18.31 7.67
N GLU A 184 -5.69 -19.53 8.11
CA GLU A 184 -5.63 -19.96 9.51
C GLU A 184 -4.44 -20.93 9.76
N ASP A 185 -3.64 -21.22 8.72
CA ASP A 185 -2.56 -22.21 8.71
C ASP A 185 -1.21 -21.61 8.26
N ASP A 186 -0.99 -20.35 8.61
CA ASP A 186 0.23 -19.57 8.33
C ASP A 186 0.55 -19.45 6.81
N GLY A 187 -0.51 -19.22 6.02
CA GLY A 187 -0.39 -18.96 4.58
C GLY A 187 -0.28 -20.18 3.68
N LYS A 188 -0.56 -21.40 4.19
CA LYS A 188 -0.56 -22.63 3.38
C LYS A 188 -1.84 -22.78 2.57
N SER A 189 -2.97 -22.35 3.13
CA SER A 189 -4.26 -22.33 2.43
C SER A 189 -5.03 -21.06 2.71
N PHE A 190 -5.94 -20.70 1.80
CA PHE A 190 -6.72 -19.46 1.89
C PHE A 190 -8.19 -19.71 1.57
N THR A 191 -9.07 -19.09 2.38
CA THR A 191 -10.50 -18.93 2.09
C THR A 191 -10.77 -17.49 1.69
N SER A 192 -11.73 -17.26 0.80
CA SER A 192 -12.11 -15.90 0.37
C SER A 192 -13.33 -15.40 1.15
N SER A 193 -13.31 -14.13 1.53
CA SER A 193 -14.48 -13.44 2.06
C SER A 193 -15.56 -13.21 0.99
N ASN A 194 -16.70 -12.64 1.39
CA ASN A 194 -17.63 -12.05 0.45
C ASN A 194 -16.98 -10.92 -0.36
N GLU A 195 -17.48 -10.72 -1.58
CA GLU A 195 -17.09 -9.61 -2.44
C GLU A 195 -17.88 -8.35 -2.09
N ILE A 196 -17.20 -7.20 -2.06
CA ILE A 196 -17.83 -5.89 -1.88
C ILE A 196 -17.42 -4.94 -3.01
N THR A 197 -18.32 -4.03 -3.36
CA THR A 197 -18.10 -2.99 -4.37
C THR A 197 -19.05 -1.81 -4.14
N VAL A 198 -18.83 -0.72 -4.87
CA VAL A 198 -19.68 0.48 -4.90
C VAL A 198 -19.96 0.89 -6.36
N PRO A 199 -20.87 1.84 -6.64
CA PRO A 199 -21.05 2.42 -7.97
C PRO A 199 -19.76 3.02 -8.57
N MET A 200 -19.83 3.45 -9.81
CA MET A 200 -18.72 3.94 -10.62
C MET A 200 -17.69 2.83 -10.85
N ARG A 201 -16.39 3.13 -10.71
CA ARG A 201 -15.29 2.19 -10.90
C ARG A 201 -15.10 1.20 -9.74
N GLY A 202 -15.92 1.28 -8.68
CA GLY A 202 -15.92 0.34 -7.57
C GLY A 202 -14.92 0.68 -6.47
N LEU A 203 -14.36 -0.36 -5.84
CA LEU A 203 -13.44 -0.28 -4.71
C LEU A 203 -12.07 -0.79 -5.10
N MET A 204 -11.02 -0.08 -4.67
CA MET A 204 -9.63 -0.43 -4.97
C MET A 204 -8.74 -0.29 -3.73
N GLU A 205 -7.62 -0.99 -3.77
CA GLU A 205 -6.48 -0.81 -2.87
C GLU A 205 -6.86 -0.82 -1.39
N PRO A 206 -7.48 -1.91 -0.92
CA PRO A 206 -7.93 -2.05 0.46
C PRO A 206 -6.74 -2.12 1.44
N CYS A 207 -6.84 -1.39 2.56
CA CYS A 207 -5.91 -1.47 3.68
C CYS A 207 -6.69 -1.77 4.96
N ILE A 208 -6.22 -2.73 5.79
CA ILE A 208 -6.93 -3.25 6.97
C ILE A 208 -6.17 -2.92 8.24
N ALA A 209 -6.91 -2.58 9.30
CA ALA A 209 -6.40 -2.47 10.66
C ALA A 209 -7.37 -3.13 11.65
N GLU A 210 -6.81 -3.83 12.65
CA GLU A 210 -7.54 -4.50 13.71
C GLU A 210 -7.69 -3.56 14.91
N ARG A 211 -8.89 -3.47 15.48
CA ARG A 211 -9.21 -2.71 16.69
C ARG A 211 -8.97 -3.53 17.97
N ALA A 212 -8.93 -2.87 19.13
CA ALA A 212 -8.75 -3.54 20.42
C ALA A 212 -9.83 -4.59 20.73
N ASP A 213 -11.07 -4.37 20.26
CA ASP A 213 -12.19 -5.31 20.42
C ASP A 213 -12.17 -6.50 19.43
N GLY A 214 -11.15 -6.61 18.57
CA GLY A 214 -11.02 -7.66 17.56
C GLY A 214 -11.78 -7.38 16.26
N SER A 215 -12.60 -6.33 16.19
CA SER A 215 -13.22 -5.92 14.94
C SER A 215 -12.17 -5.34 13.98
N LEU A 216 -12.45 -5.45 12.69
CA LEU A 216 -11.56 -4.97 11.64
C LEU A 216 -12.20 -3.79 10.91
N ASN A 217 -11.39 -2.78 10.63
CA ASN A 217 -11.73 -1.70 9.71
C ASN A 217 -10.87 -1.84 8.44
N MET A 218 -11.49 -1.67 7.28
CA MET A 218 -10.81 -1.66 5.97
C MET A 218 -11.15 -0.34 5.29
N VAL A 219 -10.14 0.45 4.93
CA VAL A 219 -10.31 1.66 4.12
C VAL A 219 -9.98 1.37 2.66
N MET A 220 -10.64 2.06 1.72
CA MET A 220 -10.57 1.75 0.30
C MET A 220 -10.68 3.02 -0.55
N ARG A 221 -9.95 3.02 -1.67
CA ARG A 221 -10.02 4.00 -2.73
C ARG A 221 -11.31 3.87 -3.52
N THR A 222 -11.92 5.01 -3.88
CA THR A 222 -13.10 5.10 -4.75
C THR A 222 -13.03 6.30 -5.69
N GLN A 223 -13.95 6.35 -6.67
CA GLN A 223 -14.26 7.54 -7.47
C GLN A 223 -15.47 8.31 -6.93
N LEU A 224 -15.84 8.13 -5.67
CA LEU A 224 -17.05 8.73 -5.08
C LEU A 224 -16.73 9.97 -4.22
N GLY A 225 -15.57 10.60 -4.41
CA GLY A 225 -15.16 11.84 -3.74
C GLY A 225 -14.84 11.68 -2.25
N SER A 226 -14.70 10.46 -1.76
CA SER A 226 -14.44 10.17 -0.35
C SER A 226 -13.68 8.87 -0.18
N VAL A 227 -12.93 8.75 0.92
CA VAL A 227 -12.44 7.47 1.42
C VAL A 227 -13.63 6.64 1.89
N PHE A 228 -13.73 5.40 1.44
CA PHE A 228 -14.75 4.45 1.89
C PHE A 228 -14.17 3.44 2.86
N TYR A 229 -15.03 2.88 3.71
CA TYR A 229 -14.65 1.82 4.64
C TYR A 229 -15.67 0.69 4.69
N SER A 230 -15.23 -0.47 5.14
CA SER A 230 -16.04 -1.63 5.50
C SER A 230 -15.52 -2.22 6.80
N LYS A 231 -16.36 -2.96 7.51
CA LYS A 231 -16.03 -3.60 8.79
C LYS A 231 -16.21 -5.11 8.73
N SER A 232 -15.40 -5.81 9.50
CA SER A 232 -15.61 -7.23 9.79
C SER A 232 -15.65 -7.44 11.31
N PHE A 233 -16.55 -8.31 11.76
CA PHE A 233 -16.75 -8.68 13.17
C PHE A 233 -16.49 -10.17 13.41
N ASP A 234 -15.99 -10.87 12.39
CA ASP A 234 -15.75 -12.32 12.36
C ASP A 234 -14.33 -12.68 11.90
N GLY A 235 -13.37 -11.75 12.16
CA GLY A 235 -11.96 -11.95 11.81
C GLY A 235 -11.68 -11.87 10.31
N GLY A 236 -12.47 -11.14 9.52
CA GLY A 236 -12.26 -10.94 8.09
C GLY A 236 -12.92 -11.99 7.19
N LYS A 237 -13.78 -12.87 7.75
CA LYS A 237 -14.54 -13.87 6.98
C LYS A 237 -15.67 -13.21 6.17
N THR A 238 -16.31 -12.18 6.75
CA THR A 238 -17.30 -11.36 6.06
C THR A 238 -17.08 -9.87 6.30
N TRP A 239 -17.48 -9.06 5.33
CA TRP A 239 -17.35 -7.61 5.33
C TRP A 239 -18.70 -6.94 5.11
N THR A 240 -18.97 -5.88 5.87
CA THR A 240 -20.21 -5.10 5.78
C THR A 240 -20.28 -4.37 4.44
N LYS A 241 -21.49 -3.89 4.10
CA LYS A 241 -21.68 -2.98 2.97
C LYS A 241 -20.78 -1.74 3.15
N PRO A 242 -20.02 -1.35 2.12
CA PRO A 242 -19.14 -0.19 2.20
C PRO A 242 -19.90 1.12 2.46
N GLN A 243 -19.31 1.99 3.28
CA GLN A 243 -19.82 3.30 3.66
C GLN A 243 -18.73 4.37 3.48
N THR A 244 -19.15 5.62 3.29
CA THR A 244 -18.20 6.76 3.31
C THR A 244 -17.74 7.06 4.71
N THR A 245 -16.45 7.43 4.84
CA THR A 245 -15.90 8.01 6.09
C THR A 245 -16.24 9.49 6.27
N GLY A 246 -16.70 10.17 5.20
CA GLY A 246 -16.81 11.62 5.16
C GLY A 246 -15.49 12.36 4.89
N LEU A 247 -14.35 11.67 4.87
CA LEU A 247 -13.07 12.26 4.47
C LEU A 247 -13.07 12.45 2.96
N GLN A 248 -13.01 13.69 2.51
CA GLN A 248 -12.93 14.00 1.07
C GLN A 248 -11.64 13.41 0.47
N ALA A 249 -11.74 12.90 -0.73
CA ALA A 249 -10.59 12.31 -1.43
C ALA A 249 -10.80 12.29 -2.95
N PRO A 250 -9.75 12.50 -3.76
CA PRO A 250 -9.75 12.12 -5.16
C PRO A 250 -9.70 10.58 -5.29
N GLU A 251 -9.59 10.06 -6.49
CA GLU A 251 -9.33 8.64 -6.69
C GLU A 251 -7.88 8.29 -6.30
N SER A 252 -7.63 8.10 -5.00
CA SER A 252 -6.30 7.82 -4.44
C SER A 252 -6.33 6.79 -3.33
N CYS A 253 -5.19 6.15 -3.07
CA CYS A 253 -5.04 5.10 -2.07
C CYS A 253 -5.04 5.66 -0.65
N PRO A 254 -5.94 5.26 0.25
CA PRO A 254 -5.82 5.49 1.67
C PRO A 254 -5.00 4.38 2.34
N CYS A 255 -4.45 4.67 3.52
CA CYS A 255 -3.85 3.69 4.41
C CYS A 255 -4.44 3.81 5.81
N ILE A 256 -4.52 2.70 6.54
CA ILE A 256 -4.96 2.66 7.94
C ILE A 256 -4.02 1.78 8.76
N VAL A 257 -3.73 2.20 9.98
CA VAL A 257 -2.97 1.40 10.95
C VAL A 257 -3.53 1.58 12.36
N SER A 258 -3.47 0.54 13.18
CA SER A 258 -3.82 0.62 14.61
C SER A 258 -2.71 1.33 15.37
N ILE A 259 -3.08 2.20 16.29
CA ILE A 259 -2.15 2.84 17.21
C ILE A 259 -1.91 1.85 18.37
N PRO A 260 -0.66 1.48 18.68
CA PRO A 260 -0.35 0.56 19.77
C PRO A 260 -0.96 1.00 21.10
N ASP A 261 -1.37 0.04 21.91
CA ASP A 261 -1.92 0.22 23.25
C ASP A 261 -3.17 1.14 23.31
N SER A 262 -3.89 1.22 22.18
CA SER A 262 -5.05 2.09 21.99
C SER A 262 -6.10 1.42 21.12
N ASP A 263 -7.37 1.83 21.25
CA ASP A 263 -8.43 1.49 20.28
C ASP A 263 -8.46 2.46 19.09
N ALA A 264 -7.57 3.44 19.07
CA ALA A 264 -7.47 4.43 18.01
C ALA A 264 -6.77 3.88 16.77
N GLN A 265 -7.13 4.43 15.62
CA GLN A 265 -6.56 4.11 14.33
C GLN A 265 -6.13 5.38 13.60
N LEU A 266 -4.95 5.36 13.03
CA LEU A 266 -4.43 6.40 12.16
C LEU A 266 -4.84 6.11 10.72
N VAL A 267 -5.43 7.09 10.05
CA VAL A 267 -5.74 7.06 8.60
C VAL A 267 -4.87 8.07 7.88
N ILE A 268 -4.30 7.68 6.75
CA ILE A 268 -3.50 8.55 5.87
C ILE A 268 -4.11 8.51 4.48
N TRP A 269 -4.36 9.69 3.90
CA TRP A 269 -5.00 9.83 2.59
C TRP A 269 -4.66 11.17 1.93
N ASN A 270 -5.05 11.34 0.68
CA ASN A 270 -5.00 12.64 0.02
C ASN A 270 -6.28 13.43 0.34
N ASN A 271 -6.16 14.46 1.15
CA ASN A 271 -7.27 15.30 1.60
C ASN A 271 -7.54 16.42 0.58
N ALA A 272 -7.99 16.04 -0.60
CA ALA A 272 -8.29 16.96 -1.69
C ALA A 272 -9.67 16.67 -2.29
N GLU A 273 -10.26 17.66 -2.94
CA GLU A 273 -11.55 17.53 -3.60
C GLU A 273 -11.48 16.57 -4.79
N TYR A 274 -12.57 15.85 -5.01
CA TYR A 274 -12.82 15.16 -6.25
C TYR A 274 -13.14 16.18 -7.33
N ASP A 275 -12.37 16.16 -8.41
CA ASP A 275 -12.55 17.03 -9.57
C ASP A 275 -12.65 16.16 -10.83
N MET A 276 -13.86 16.02 -11.36
CA MET A 276 -14.11 15.21 -12.56
C MET A 276 -13.41 15.75 -13.82
N PHE A 277 -12.98 17.01 -13.80
CA PHE A 277 -12.26 17.63 -14.91
C PHE A 277 -10.73 17.55 -14.76
N TRP A 278 -10.25 17.09 -13.60
CA TRP A 278 -8.82 16.86 -13.40
C TRP A 278 -8.35 15.68 -14.24
N SER A 279 -7.33 15.88 -15.04
CA SER A 279 -6.88 14.94 -16.07
C SER A 279 -6.35 13.59 -15.55
N SER A 280 -5.98 13.52 -14.26
CA SER A 280 -5.44 12.29 -13.66
C SER A 280 -6.14 11.99 -12.34
N HIS A 281 -6.80 10.83 -12.25
CA HIS A 281 -7.39 10.30 -11.02
C HIS A 281 -8.40 11.24 -10.33
N TYR A 282 -9.03 12.11 -11.10
CA TYR A 282 -10.13 12.96 -10.66
C TYR A 282 -9.80 13.83 -9.44
N GLY A 283 -8.63 14.44 -9.41
CA GLY A 283 -8.22 15.39 -8.39
C GLY A 283 -6.74 15.32 -8.03
N LYS A 284 -6.25 16.34 -7.33
CA LYS A 284 -4.88 16.42 -6.87
C LYS A 284 -4.61 15.42 -5.75
N ARG A 285 -3.44 14.79 -5.77
CA ARG A 285 -2.95 13.93 -4.68
C ARG A 285 -2.07 14.72 -3.70
N THR A 286 -2.53 15.89 -3.34
CA THR A 286 -1.95 16.79 -2.33
C THR A 286 -3.06 17.63 -1.70
N PRO A 287 -3.05 17.87 -0.37
CA PRO A 287 -2.08 17.39 0.60
C PRO A 287 -2.13 15.87 0.84
N LEU A 288 -1.04 15.29 1.36
CA LEU A 288 -1.05 13.99 2.00
C LEU A 288 -1.29 14.23 3.49
N THR A 289 -2.46 13.88 3.97
CA THR A 289 -2.95 14.19 5.32
C THR A 289 -3.07 12.91 6.15
N MET A 290 -2.87 13.01 7.46
CA MET A 290 -3.20 11.98 8.43
C MET A 290 -4.16 12.51 9.49
N ALA A 291 -5.00 11.61 10.03
CA ALA A 291 -5.90 11.90 11.15
C ALA A 291 -6.18 10.65 11.98
N ILE A 292 -6.64 10.84 13.21
CA ILE A 292 -6.94 9.75 14.15
C ILE A 292 -8.45 9.60 14.30
N SER A 293 -8.91 8.36 14.22
CA SER A 293 -10.25 7.96 14.65
C SER A 293 -10.18 7.09 15.91
N ARG A 294 -10.99 7.42 16.92
CA ARG A 294 -11.09 6.68 18.19
C ARG A 294 -12.42 5.94 18.38
N ASP A 295 -13.29 5.99 17.37
CA ASP A 295 -14.68 5.49 17.42
C ASP A 295 -15.04 4.57 16.25
N GLY A 296 -14.02 3.97 15.60
CA GLY A 296 -14.20 3.04 14.50
C GLY A 296 -14.62 3.73 13.21
N LEU A 297 -13.94 4.82 12.85
CA LEU A 297 -14.07 5.61 11.62
C LEU A 297 -15.37 6.41 11.50
N LYS A 298 -16.01 6.75 12.63
CA LYS A 298 -17.20 7.62 12.62
C LYS A 298 -16.80 9.10 12.67
N THR A 299 -15.77 9.43 13.46
CA THR A 299 -15.22 10.78 13.55
C THR A 299 -13.69 10.76 13.49
N PHE A 300 -13.12 11.90 13.13
CA PHE A 300 -11.67 12.08 12.96
C PHE A 300 -11.20 13.35 13.68
N THR A 301 -10.05 13.25 14.33
CA THR A 301 -9.39 14.33 15.05
C THR A 301 -7.90 14.36 14.70
N ASP A 302 -7.20 15.36 15.25
CA ASP A 302 -5.73 15.43 15.17
C ASP A 302 -5.20 15.39 13.73
N PHE A 303 -5.84 16.19 12.86
CA PHE A 303 -5.42 16.31 11.45
C PHE A 303 -4.02 16.92 11.36
N PHE A 304 -3.20 16.33 10.51
CA PHE A 304 -1.83 16.80 10.22
C PHE A 304 -1.46 16.50 8.77
N ASP A 305 -0.95 17.50 8.08
CA ASP A 305 -0.49 17.37 6.69
C ASP A 305 0.99 16.96 6.69
N ILE A 306 1.26 15.74 6.19
CA ILE A 306 2.61 15.22 5.98
C ILE A 306 3.27 16.01 4.83
N GLU A 307 2.52 16.23 3.75
CA GLU A 307 2.95 16.94 2.55
C GLU A 307 1.91 17.95 2.08
N THR A 308 2.36 19.11 1.64
CA THR A 308 1.48 20.23 1.23
C THR A 308 1.85 20.88 -0.08
N ASP A 309 2.95 20.49 -0.76
CA ASP A 309 3.39 21.12 -2.00
C ASP A 309 2.37 20.87 -3.13
N PRO A 310 1.66 21.90 -3.63
CA PRO A 310 0.64 21.72 -4.65
C PRO A 310 1.20 21.40 -6.04
N GLY A 311 2.51 21.48 -6.23
CA GLY A 311 3.21 21.12 -7.47
C GLY A 311 3.51 19.62 -7.58
N TYR A 312 3.23 18.84 -6.51
CA TYR A 312 3.51 17.41 -6.46
C TYR A 312 2.28 16.57 -6.12
N ALA A 313 2.25 15.35 -6.66
CA ALA A 313 1.43 14.27 -6.18
C ALA A 313 2.21 13.47 -5.14
N PHE A 314 1.58 13.14 -4.02
CA PHE A 314 2.10 12.26 -2.96
C PHE A 314 1.13 11.10 -2.80
N THR A 315 1.58 9.86 -2.99
CA THR A 315 0.62 8.77 -3.18
C THR A 315 1.12 7.42 -2.68
N ASN A 316 0.21 6.47 -2.59
CA ASN A 316 0.42 5.10 -2.14
C ASN A 316 1.11 5.02 -0.76
N PRO A 317 0.59 5.72 0.27
CA PRO A 317 1.16 5.63 1.60
C PRO A 317 1.03 4.22 2.15
N SER A 318 2.05 3.78 2.87
CA SER A 318 1.94 2.63 3.77
C SER A 318 2.65 2.91 5.08
N VAL A 319 2.26 2.24 6.16
CA VAL A 319 2.72 2.55 7.51
C VAL A 319 3.24 1.29 8.20
N THR A 320 4.44 1.40 8.73
CA THR A 320 5.00 0.46 9.70
C THR A 320 5.08 1.14 11.07
N VAL A 321 4.66 0.46 12.12
CA VAL A 321 4.85 0.91 13.49
C VAL A 321 5.89 -0.02 14.13
N THR A 322 6.99 0.56 14.60
CA THR A 322 8.07 -0.19 15.24
C THR A 322 7.73 -0.52 16.69
N LYS A 323 8.42 -1.49 17.28
CA LYS A 323 8.26 -1.92 18.68
C LYS A 323 8.44 -0.77 19.69
N ASN A 324 9.25 0.23 19.34
CA ASN A 324 9.47 1.41 20.18
C ASN A 324 8.49 2.57 19.90
N GLY A 325 7.41 2.32 19.13
CA GLY A 325 6.34 3.29 18.88
C GLY A 325 6.69 4.37 17.83
N LEU A 326 7.71 4.16 16.99
CA LEU A 326 7.98 5.02 15.84
C LEU A 326 7.06 4.62 14.67
N PHE A 327 6.33 5.58 14.12
CA PHE A 327 5.57 5.43 12.89
C PHE A 327 6.48 5.78 11.71
N ILE A 328 6.56 4.88 10.73
CA ILE A 328 7.33 5.04 9.49
C ILE A 328 6.33 4.98 8.35
N VAL A 329 6.11 6.12 7.69
CA VAL A 329 5.22 6.25 6.54
C VAL A 329 6.08 6.33 5.29
N ASN A 330 5.97 5.35 4.42
CA ASN A 330 6.55 5.47 3.08
C ASN A 330 5.46 5.85 2.07
N TYR A 331 5.82 6.68 1.11
CA TYR A 331 4.97 7.14 0.02
C TYR A 331 5.87 7.60 -1.13
N TRP A 332 5.33 7.67 -2.32
CA TRP A 332 6.11 8.22 -3.43
C TRP A 332 5.59 9.59 -3.86
N SER A 333 6.48 10.39 -4.46
CA SER A 333 6.17 11.72 -4.98
C SER A 333 6.54 11.85 -6.45
N SER A 334 5.73 12.61 -7.18
CA SER A 334 5.97 12.95 -8.58
C SER A 334 5.47 14.36 -8.85
N LYS A 335 6.25 15.14 -9.60
CA LYS A 335 5.86 16.48 -10.00
C LYS A 335 4.73 16.43 -11.03
N TYR A 336 3.74 17.30 -10.88
CA TYR A 336 2.73 17.50 -11.91
C TYR A 336 3.36 18.16 -13.14
N ASN A 337 2.97 17.71 -14.33
CA ASN A 337 3.24 18.43 -15.57
C ASN A 337 2.20 19.54 -15.79
N GLU A 338 2.36 20.33 -16.87
CA GLU A 338 1.46 21.45 -17.20
C GLU A 338 0.00 21.02 -17.41
N GLN A 339 -0.26 19.77 -17.77
CA GLN A 339 -1.59 19.20 -17.96
C GLN A 339 -2.16 18.57 -16.69
N GLY A 340 -1.46 18.63 -15.56
CA GLY A 340 -1.89 18.04 -14.29
C GLY A 340 -1.70 16.52 -14.19
N PHE A 341 -0.92 15.91 -15.11
CA PHE A 341 -0.52 14.50 -14.97
C PHE A 341 0.69 14.37 -14.06
N PHE A 342 0.79 13.23 -13.39
CA PHE A 342 1.94 12.85 -12.58
C PHE A 342 2.38 11.41 -12.92
N GLY A 343 3.59 11.03 -12.48
CA GLY A 343 4.13 9.69 -12.67
C GLY A 343 4.65 9.38 -14.08
N GLY A 344 4.75 10.39 -14.95
CA GLY A 344 5.23 10.21 -16.33
C GLY A 344 6.75 10.22 -16.48
N THR A 345 7.48 10.97 -15.67
CA THR A 345 8.92 11.21 -15.87
C THR A 345 9.79 10.75 -14.72
N ALA A 346 9.46 11.09 -13.50
CA ALA A 346 10.26 10.75 -12.31
C ALA A 346 9.36 10.54 -11.10
N ILE A 347 9.63 9.47 -10.35
CA ILE A 347 8.95 9.12 -9.12
C ILE A 347 9.98 8.82 -8.04
N ASP A 348 10.00 9.66 -7.01
CA ASP A 348 10.88 9.52 -5.86
C ASP A 348 10.17 8.77 -4.72
N LEU A 349 10.89 7.93 -3.98
CA LEU A 349 10.40 7.31 -2.75
C LEU A 349 10.75 8.18 -1.55
N ASN A 350 9.76 8.44 -0.73
CA ASN A 350 9.85 9.28 0.46
C ASN A 350 9.55 8.46 1.72
N ILE A 351 10.11 8.90 2.83
CA ILE A 351 9.76 8.41 4.17
C ILE A 351 9.50 9.61 5.07
N ALA A 352 8.39 9.55 5.80
CA ALA A 352 8.13 10.38 6.97
C ALA A 352 8.15 9.52 8.24
N THR A 353 8.66 10.07 9.32
CA THR A 353 8.66 9.41 10.64
C THR A 353 8.11 10.35 11.70
N PHE A 354 7.41 9.79 12.67
CA PHE A 354 6.88 10.52 13.81
C PHE A 354 6.50 9.58 14.96
N ARG A 355 6.21 10.17 16.11
CA ARG A 355 5.61 9.50 17.26
C ARG A 355 4.28 10.14 17.60
N ILE A 356 3.42 9.40 18.29
CA ILE A 356 2.12 9.89 18.78
C ILE A 356 2.18 9.93 20.32
N LYS A 357 1.74 11.04 20.92
CA LYS A 357 1.52 11.12 22.36
C LYS A 357 0.23 10.40 22.72
N ASN A 358 0.30 9.50 23.67
CA ASN A 358 -0.86 8.84 24.27
C ASN A 358 -1.68 9.83 25.11
#